data_bc45454eb9dc845ba0651926dfafe237
#
_entry.id   bc45454eb9dc845ba0651926dfafe237
#
_cell.length_a   1.000
_cell.length_b   1.000
_cell.length_c   1.000
_cell.angle_alpha   90.00
_cell.angle_beta   90.00
_cell.angle_gamma   90.00
#
_symmetry.space_group_name_H-M   'P 1'
#
loop_
_entity.id
_entity.type
_entity.pdbx_description
1 polymer ?
#
loop_
_entity_poly.entity_id
_entity_poly.type
_entity_poly.pdbx_seq_one_letter_code
_entity_poly.pdbx_strand_id
1 'polypeptide(L)'
;MTLEELKALPKIELHCHLDGSLSREFLESRLGRKVEPSEIHVSDDCQSLQEYLEKFDLPGQCLQDEEGLELAGYDVLKSMSQENVRYAEVRFAPLLSENENLSCGQVIEAVIRGMNRGKNEFGVDYGIITCAMRHHSYEENLRMIRTAREYLGNGVCAADLAGAEA
;
A
#
# COMPACT_ATOMS: atom_id res chain seq x y z
N MET A 1 19.08 -26.05 -5.01
CA MET A 1 18.47 -24.84 -5.56
C MET A 1 19.36 -23.67 -5.22
N THR A 2 19.86 -22.97 -6.19
CA THR A 2 20.71 -21.78 -6.01
C THR A 2 19.84 -20.54 -5.74
N LEU A 3 20.47 -19.44 -5.31
CA LEU A 3 19.76 -18.17 -5.14
C LEU A 3 19.18 -17.66 -6.47
N GLU A 4 19.87 -17.87 -7.56
CA GLU A 4 19.40 -17.49 -8.91
C GLU A 4 18.16 -18.29 -9.33
N GLU A 5 18.18 -19.60 -9.09
CA GLU A 5 17.00 -20.46 -9.33
C GLU A 5 15.80 -20.03 -8.48
N LEU A 6 16.04 -19.66 -7.20
CA LEU A 6 14.98 -19.14 -6.32
C LEU A 6 14.41 -17.79 -6.81
N LYS A 7 15.28 -16.88 -7.25
CA LYS A 7 14.84 -15.58 -7.81
C LYS A 7 14.03 -15.75 -9.10
N ALA A 8 14.35 -16.75 -9.91
CA ALA A 8 13.66 -17.05 -11.16
C ALA A 8 12.27 -17.68 -10.97
N LEU A 9 11.96 -18.24 -9.77
CA LEU A 9 10.64 -18.81 -9.51
C LEU A 9 9.58 -17.71 -9.50
N PRO A 10 8.40 -17.95 -10.12
CA PRO A 10 7.26 -17.05 -9.96
C PRO A 10 6.76 -17.08 -8.52
N LYS A 11 6.43 -15.93 -7.99
CA LYS A 11 5.98 -15.75 -6.60
C LYS A 11 4.58 -15.15 -6.56
N ILE A 12 3.89 -15.39 -5.45
CA ILE A 12 2.61 -14.80 -5.10
C ILE A 12 2.79 -14.13 -3.74
N GLU A 13 2.38 -12.88 -3.63
CA GLU A 13 2.38 -12.11 -2.37
C GLU A 13 0.91 -11.85 -1.96
N LEU A 14 0.51 -12.34 -0.80
CA LEU A 14 -0.88 -12.24 -0.31
C LEU A 14 -1.03 -11.28 0.88
N HIS A 15 0.07 -10.67 1.37
CA HIS A 15 0.03 -9.78 2.53
C HIS A 15 1.08 -8.69 2.42
N CYS A 16 0.83 -7.71 1.56
CA CYS A 16 1.72 -6.57 1.36
C CYS A 16 0.98 -5.27 1.72
N HIS A 17 1.58 -4.44 2.57
CA HIS A 17 1.07 -3.12 2.89
C HIS A 17 1.56 -2.09 1.87
N LEU A 18 0.65 -1.31 1.27
CA LEU A 18 0.99 -0.26 0.29
C LEU A 18 1.97 0.75 0.90
N ASP A 19 1.62 1.32 2.04
CA ASP A 19 2.39 2.33 2.78
C ASP A 19 3.72 1.79 3.33
N GLY A 20 3.81 0.48 3.59
CA GLY A 20 5.02 -0.18 4.07
C GLY A 20 5.95 -0.72 2.96
N SER A 21 5.57 -0.59 1.69
CA SER A 21 6.27 -1.24 0.57
C SER A 21 6.68 -0.27 -0.54
N LEU A 22 6.58 1.03 -0.28
CA LEU A 22 6.99 2.07 -1.22
C LEU A 22 8.51 2.11 -1.37
N SER A 23 8.97 2.23 -2.59
CA SER A 23 10.40 2.35 -2.86
C SER A 23 10.96 3.67 -2.31
N ARG A 24 12.24 3.65 -1.93
CA ARG A 24 12.95 4.88 -1.55
C ARG A 24 12.93 5.92 -2.66
N GLU A 25 13.01 5.49 -3.91
CA GLU A 25 12.97 6.34 -5.10
C GLU A 25 11.63 7.08 -5.19
N PHE A 26 10.52 6.40 -4.95
CA PHE A 26 9.20 7.00 -4.87
C PHE A 26 9.14 8.07 -3.77
N LEU A 27 9.56 7.72 -2.55
CA LEU A 27 9.52 8.64 -1.40
C LEU A 27 10.39 9.89 -1.65
N GLU A 28 11.62 9.71 -2.14
CA GLU A 28 12.51 10.82 -2.47
C GLU A 28 11.92 11.75 -3.54
N SER A 29 11.27 11.17 -4.55
CA SER A 29 10.59 11.94 -5.61
C SER A 29 9.43 12.77 -5.06
N ARG A 30 8.60 12.18 -4.19
CA ARG A 30 7.44 12.87 -3.59
C ARG A 30 7.83 13.93 -2.59
N LEU A 31 8.87 13.69 -1.79
CA LEU A 31 9.34 14.60 -0.75
C LEU A 31 10.30 15.67 -1.26
N GLY A 32 10.86 15.52 -2.47
CA GLY A 32 11.84 16.44 -3.04
C GLY A 32 13.18 16.46 -2.29
N ARG A 33 13.47 15.41 -1.50
CA ARG A 33 14.70 15.28 -0.71
C ARG A 33 15.15 13.84 -0.60
N LYS A 34 16.38 13.63 -0.19
CA LYS A 34 16.88 12.31 0.18
C LYS A 34 16.17 11.76 1.43
N VAL A 35 15.97 10.47 1.44
CA VAL A 35 15.38 9.71 2.56
C VAL A 35 16.44 8.77 3.12
N GLU A 36 16.76 8.92 4.40
CA GLU A 36 17.71 8.03 5.06
C GLU A 36 17.04 6.69 5.42
N PRO A 37 17.76 5.56 5.36
CA PRO A 37 17.17 4.26 5.69
C PRO A 37 16.50 4.22 7.06
N SER A 38 17.04 4.90 8.05
CA SER A 38 16.50 4.98 9.41
C SER A 38 15.13 5.67 9.51
N GLU A 39 14.74 6.45 8.50
CA GLU A 39 13.42 7.10 8.46
C GLU A 39 12.30 6.12 8.09
N ILE A 40 12.62 5.05 7.37
CA ILE A 40 11.66 4.08 6.81
C ILE A 40 11.90 2.64 7.27
N HIS A 41 12.98 2.38 7.98
CA HIS A 41 13.28 1.07 8.58
C HIS A 41 13.47 1.21 10.08
N VAL A 42 12.96 0.24 10.81
CA VAL A 42 13.29 0.10 12.24
C VAL A 42 14.72 -0.44 12.40
N SER A 43 15.34 -0.13 13.53
CA SER A 43 16.60 -0.78 13.92
C SER A 43 16.33 -2.22 14.38
N ASP A 44 17.39 -3.03 14.40
CA ASP A 44 17.33 -4.39 14.95
C ASP A 44 16.99 -4.41 16.46
N ASP A 45 17.12 -3.26 17.12
CA ASP A 45 16.81 -3.06 18.54
C ASP A 45 15.37 -2.59 18.80
N CYS A 46 14.49 -2.55 17.79
CA CYS A 46 13.10 -2.14 17.94
C CYS A 46 12.38 -2.93 19.03
N GLN A 47 11.83 -2.25 20.03
CA GLN A 47 11.28 -2.86 21.24
C GLN A 47 9.75 -2.83 21.29
N SER A 48 9.09 -2.10 20.41
CA SER A 48 7.64 -1.92 20.47
C SER A 48 6.98 -1.84 19.10
N LEU A 49 5.71 -2.27 19.03
CA LEU A 49 4.89 -2.08 17.84
C LEU A 49 4.70 -0.59 17.52
N GLN A 50 4.64 0.27 18.53
CA GLN A 50 4.51 1.71 18.33
C GLN A 50 5.70 2.28 17.56
N GLU A 51 6.93 1.97 17.98
CA GLU A 51 8.16 2.39 17.29
C GLU A 51 8.19 1.89 15.84
N TYR A 52 7.72 0.66 15.60
CA TYR A 52 7.58 0.13 14.25
C TYR A 52 6.56 0.92 13.43
N LEU A 53 5.39 1.23 14.00
CA LEU A 53 4.32 1.95 13.30
C LEU A 53 4.69 3.40 12.97
N GLU A 54 5.57 4.05 13.73
CA GLU A 54 6.07 5.41 13.43
C GLU A 54 6.78 5.49 12.06
N LYS A 55 7.30 4.36 11.54
CA LYS A 55 7.93 4.32 10.21
C LYS A 55 6.95 4.46 9.05
N PHE A 56 5.66 4.32 9.31
CA PHE A 56 4.60 4.55 8.31
C PHE A 56 4.21 6.03 8.17
N ASP A 57 4.61 6.89 9.11
CA ASP A 57 4.26 8.33 9.07
C ASP A 57 4.81 9.03 7.84
N LEU A 58 6.07 8.75 7.47
CA LEU A 58 6.71 9.37 6.32
C LEU A 58 6.09 8.88 4.99
N PRO A 59 5.94 7.57 4.75
CA PRO A 59 5.16 7.08 3.60
C PRO A 59 3.75 7.63 3.55
N GLY A 60 3.05 7.70 4.68
CA GLY A 60 1.69 8.23 4.79
C GLY A 60 1.56 9.67 4.27
N GLN A 61 2.57 10.52 4.50
CA GLN A 61 2.59 11.89 3.97
C GLN A 61 2.60 11.94 2.42
N CYS A 62 3.14 10.91 1.77
CA CYS A 62 3.21 10.82 0.32
C CYS A 62 1.90 10.33 -0.33
N LEU A 63 0.93 9.89 0.49
CA LEU A 63 -0.34 9.29 0.07
C LEU A 63 -1.55 10.21 0.33
N GLN A 64 -1.35 11.52 0.37
CA GLN A 64 -2.41 12.48 0.72
C GLN A 64 -3.05 13.18 -0.49
N ASP A 65 -2.68 12.80 -1.71
CA ASP A 65 -3.28 13.29 -2.96
C ASP A 65 -3.41 12.18 -4.00
N GLU A 66 -4.21 12.41 -5.05
CA GLU A 66 -4.48 11.42 -6.10
C GLU A 66 -3.20 10.98 -6.82
N GLU A 67 -2.30 11.91 -7.10
CA GLU A 67 -1.04 11.61 -7.79
C GLU A 67 -0.16 10.68 -6.97
N GLY A 68 0.00 10.95 -5.67
CA GLY A 68 0.77 10.13 -4.75
C GLY A 68 0.22 8.72 -4.64
N LEU A 69 -1.11 8.59 -4.52
CA LEU A 69 -1.79 7.30 -4.45
C LEU A 69 -1.66 6.49 -5.75
N GLU A 70 -1.82 7.14 -6.90
CA GLU A 70 -1.65 6.50 -8.21
C GLU A 70 -0.20 6.04 -8.41
N LEU A 71 0.77 6.92 -8.12
CA LEU A 71 2.18 6.59 -8.23
C LEU A 71 2.58 5.47 -7.25
N ALA A 72 2.01 5.44 -6.04
CA ALA A 72 2.25 4.39 -5.05
C ALA A 72 1.77 3.01 -5.55
N GLY A 73 0.56 2.93 -6.10
CA GLY A 73 0.05 1.70 -6.69
C GLY A 73 0.91 1.20 -7.84
N TYR A 74 1.43 2.10 -8.67
CA TYR A 74 2.35 1.75 -9.74
C TYR A 74 3.72 1.28 -9.20
N ASP A 75 4.29 2.00 -8.22
CA ASP A 75 5.61 1.74 -7.65
C ASP A 75 5.69 0.37 -6.96
N VAL A 76 4.66 0.00 -6.20
CA VAL A 76 4.65 -1.30 -5.52
C VAL A 76 4.65 -2.46 -6.52
N LEU A 77 3.88 -2.40 -7.61
CA LEU A 77 3.91 -3.45 -8.65
C LEU A 77 5.21 -3.45 -9.45
N LYS A 78 5.82 -2.28 -9.69
CA LYS A 78 7.16 -2.17 -10.26
C LYS A 78 8.19 -2.93 -9.41
N SER A 79 8.21 -2.67 -8.11
CA SER A 79 9.12 -3.32 -7.17
C SER A 79 8.89 -4.84 -7.11
N MET A 80 7.64 -5.29 -7.05
CA MET A 80 7.29 -6.70 -7.04
C MET A 80 7.68 -7.44 -8.33
N SER A 81 7.60 -6.76 -9.48
CA SER A 81 8.01 -7.36 -10.75
C SER A 81 9.50 -7.72 -10.77
N GLN A 82 10.34 -6.92 -10.11
CA GLN A 82 11.80 -7.15 -10.01
C GLN A 82 12.12 -8.41 -9.20
N GLU A 83 11.20 -8.79 -8.28
CA GLU A 83 11.29 -10.01 -7.47
C GLU A 83 10.56 -11.21 -8.11
N ASN A 84 10.12 -11.08 -9.38
CA ASN A 84 9.37 -12.10 -10.12
C ASN A 84 8.03 -12.48 -9.45
N VAL A 85 7.39 -11.54 -8.75
CA VAL A 85 6.01 -11.70 -8.29
C VAL A 85 5.08 -11.65 -9.49
N ARG A 86 4.06 -12.51 -9.53
CA ARG A 86 3.07 -12.62 -10.60
C ARG A 86 1.67 -12.20 -10.19
N TYR A 87 1.40 -12.25 -8.90
CA TYR A 87 0.15 -11.80 -8.31
C TYR A 87 0.43 -11.24 -6.92
N ALA A 88 -0.21 -10.12 -6.58
CA ALA A 88 -0.10 -9.49 -5.27
C ALA A 88 -1.45 -9.05 -4.72
N GLU A 89 -1.69 -9.29 -3.42
CA GLU A 89 -2.77 -8.66 -2.67
C GLU A 89 -2.21 -7.55 -1.80
N VAL A 90 -2.47 -6.30 -2.22
CA VAL A 90 -1.93 -5.11 -1.58
C VAL A 90 -2.99 -4.45 -0.73
N ARG A 91 -2.68 -4.26 0.55
CA ARG A 91 -3.60 -3.72 1.55
C ARG A 91 -3.24 -2.30 1.94
N PHE A 92 -4.26 -1.48 2.16
CA PHE A 92 -4.12 -0.12 2.70
C PHE A 92 -5.43 0.36 3.33
N ALA A 93 -5.34 1.40 4.15
CA ALA A 93 -6.49 2.00 4.83
C ALA A 93 -6.93 3.29 4.12
N PRO A 94 -7.99 3.28 3.27
CA PRO A 94 -8.39 4.44 2.48
C PRO A 94 -8.69 5.69 3.31
N LEU A 95 -9.24 5.53 4.51
CA LEU A 95 -9.58 6.66 5.38
C LEU A 95 -8.36 7.42 5.92
N LEU A 96 -7.16 6.86 5.89
CA LEU A 96 -5.93 7.56 6.28
C LEU A 96 -5.46 8.56 5.23
N SER A 97 -5.95 8.43 3.99
CA SER A 97 -5.67 9.34 2.87
C SER A 97 -6.86 10.23 2.54
N GLU A 98 -8.05 9.96 3.09
CA GLU A 98 -9.23 10.80 2.90
C GLU A 98 -9.04 12.16 3.58
N ASN A 99 -9.37 13.23 2.85
CA ASN A 99 -9.26 14.60 3.35
C ASN A 99 -10.28 15.52 2.66
N GLU A 100 -10.25 16.82 2.93
CA GLU A 100 -11.21 17.79 2.38
C GLU A 100 -11.27 17.81 0.84
N ASN A 101 -10.19 17.41 0.17
CA ASN A 101 -10.06 17.43 -1.29
C ASN A 101 -10.17 16.04 -1.92
N LEU A 102 -10.21 14.98 -1.12
CA LEU A 102 -10.07 13.61 -1.58
C LEU A 102 -10.99 12.67 -0.80
N SER A 103 -12.09 12.26 -1.40
CA SER A 103 -13.02 11.31 -0.81
C SER A 103 -12.47 9.88 -0.79
N CYS A 104 -13.00 9.04 0.10
CA CYS A 104 -12.64 7.62 0.20
C CYS A 104 -12.72 6.88 -1.15
N GLY A 105 -13.75 7.17 -1.97
CA GLY A 105 -13.88 6.59 -3.32
C GLY A 105 -12.74 7.01 -4.25
N GLN A 106 -12.42 8.31 -4.29
CA GLN A 106 -11.30 8.83 -5.10
C GLN A 106 -9.95 8.26 -4.66
N VAL A 107 -9.76 8.07 -3.35
CA VAL A 107 -8.56 7.39 -2.81
C VAL A 107 -8.42 5.98 -3.39
N ILE A 108 -9.49 5.19 -3.35
CA ILE A 108 -9.50 3.82 -3.89
C ILE A 108 -9.26 3.83 -5.41
N GLU A 109 -9.93 4.71 -6.14
CA GLU A 109 -9.78 4.86 -7.60
C GLU A 109 -8.36 5.23 -8.00
N ALA A 110 -7.72 6.14 -7.27
CA ALA A 110 -6.34 6.55 -7.54
C ALA A 110 -5.38 5.36 -7.43
N VAL A 111 -5.48 4.55 -6.37
CA VAL A 111 -4.68 3.33 -6.21
C VAL A 111 -4.97 2.34 -7.33
N ILE A 112 -6.25 2.11 -7.69
CA ILE A 112 -6.65 1.24 -8.81
C ILE A 112 -6.01 1.70 -10.12
N ARG A 113 -6.00 3.00 -10.42
CA ARG A 113 -5.36 3.54 -11.64
C ARG A 113 -3.86 3.20 -11.68
N GLY A 114 -3.16 3.41 -10.57
CA GLY A 114 -1.73 3.09 -10.45
C GLY A 114 -1.45 1.59 -10.60
N MET A 115 -2.23 0.76 -9.92
CA MET A 115 -2.14 -0.70 -10.03
C MET A 115 -2.41 -1.19 -11.46
N ASN A 116 -3.44 -0.66 -12.14
CA ASN A 116 -3.75 -1.02 -13.52
C ASN A 116 -2.59 -0.64 -14.46
N ARG A 117 -1.98 0.52 -14.27
CA ARG A 117 -0.80 0.93 -15.04
C ARG A 117 0.38 -0.03 -14.81
N GLY A 118 0.68 -0.34 -13.54
CA GLY A 118 1.73 -1.30 -13.17
C GLY A 118 1.46 -2.71 -13.72
N LYS A 119 0.23 -3.21 -13.61
CA LYS A 119 -0.19 -4.49 -14.20
C LYS A 119 0.08 -4.54 -15.70
N ASN A 120 -0.34 -3.50 -16.43
CA ASN A 120 -0.17 -3.45 -17.88
C ASN A 120 1.30 -3.38 -18.32
N GLU A 121 2.15 -2.72 -17.53
CA GLU A 121 3.56 -2.53 -17.87
C GLU A 121 4.43 -3.70 -17.40
N PHE A 122 4.18 -4.24 -16.21
CA PHE A 122 5.06 -5.24 -15.57
C PHE A 122 4.50 -6.66 -15.60
N GLY A 123 3.22 -6.84 -15.93
CA GLY A 123 2.59 -8.17 -15.97
C GLY A 123 2.37 -8.79 -14.59
N VAL A 124 2.24 -7.97 -13.54
CA VAL A 124 1.88 -8.40 -12.18
C VAL A 124 0.37 -8.22 -11.99
N ASP A 125 -0.36 -9.30 -11.82
CA ASP A 125 -1.77 -9.24 -11.44
C ASP A 125 -1.92 -8.83 -9.98
N TYR A 126 -3.06 -8.20 -9.61
CA TYR A 126 -3.24 -7.69 -8.27
C TYR A 126 -4.69 -7.80 -7.77
N GLY A 127 -4.84 -7.74 -6.45
CA GLY A 127 -6.05 -7.43 -5.72
C GLY A 127 -5.75 -6.39 -4.65
N ILE A 128 -6.73 -5.51 -4.37
CA ILE A 128 -6.63 -4.52 -3.29
C ILE A 128 -7.46 -5.01 -2.11
N ILE A 129 -6.86 -5.02 -0.92
CA ILE A 129 -7.54 -5.25 0.35
C ILE A 129 -7.70 -3.89 1.05
N THR A 130 -8.95 -3.46 1.26
CA THR A 130 -9.22 -2.21 1.98
C THR A 130 -9.31 -2.47 3.48
N CYS A 131 -8.52 -1.72 4.28
CA CYS A 131 -8.45 -1.91 5.72
C CYS A 131 -9.35 -0.93 6.46
N ALA A 132 -10.27 -1.46 7.26
CA ALA A 132 -10.86 -0.75 8.38
C ALA A 132 -9.82 -0.63 9.50
N MET A 133 -9.90 0.42 10.31
CA MET A 133 -8.92 0.69 11.37
C MET A 133 -9.57 0.58 12.75
N ARG A 134 -8.91 -0.12 13.68
CA ARG A 134 -9.42 -0.32 15.06
C ARG A 134 -9.67 0.96 15.84
N HIS A 135 -8.92 2.02 15.52
CA HIS A 135 -9.07 3.34 16.17
C HIS A 135 -10.14 4.23 15.53
N HIS A 136 -10.70 3.84 14.38
CA HIS A 136 -11.85 4.54 13.77
C HIS A 136 -13.16 4.04 14.38
N SER A 137 -14.19 4.90 14.33
CA SER A 137 -15.54 4.53 14.76
C SER A 137 -16.13 3.43 13.86
N TYR A 138 -17.16 2.75 14.40
CA TYR A 138 -17.92 1.77 13.63
C TYR A 138 -18.52 2.38 12.35
N GLU A 139 -19.06 3.59 12.45
CA GLU A 139 -19.70 4.31 11.35
C GLU A 139 -18.72 4.65 10.24
N GLU A 140 -17.53 5.13 10.58
CA GLU A 140 -16.46 5.43 9.62
C GLU A 140 -16.01 4.15 8.89
N ASN A 141 -15.71 3.10 9.65
CA ASN A 141 -15.31 1.83 9.08
C ASN A 141 -16.42 1.23 8.19
N LEU A 142 -17.68 1.30 8.62
CA LEU A 142 -18.80 0.80 7.83
C LEU A 142 -18.99 1.62 6.53
N ARG A 143 -18.81 2.94 6.58
CA ARG A 143 -18.84 3.81 5.40
C ARG A 143 -17.74 3.42 4.42
N MET A 144 -16.51 3.26 4.89
CA MET A 144 -15.38 2.83 4.06
C MET A 144 -15.66 1.49 3.38
N ILE A 145 -16.10 0.47 4.12
CA ILE A 145 -16.42 -0.85 3.57
C ILE A 145 -17.53 -0.78 2.51
N ARG A 146 -18.56 0.05 2.72
CA ARG A 146 -19.62 0.25 1.73
C ARG A 146 -19.09 0.89 0.45
N THR A 147 -18.23 1.90 0.57
CA THR A 147 -17.56 2.52 -0.57
C THR A 147 -16.67 1.50 -1.31
N ALA A 148 -15.82 0.77 -0.58
CA ALA A 148 -14.93 -0.23 -1.16
C ALA A 148 -15.68 -1.35 -1.90
N ARG A 149 -16.88 -1.74 -1.42
CA ARG A 149 -17.72 -2.73 -2.06
C ARG A 149 -18.12 -2.37 -3.49
N GLU A 150 -18.20 -1.08 -3.81
CA GLU A 150 -18.54 -0.62 -5.18
C GLU A 150 -17.43 -0.98 -6.19
N TYR A 151 -16.23 -1.21 -5.70
CA TYR A 151 -15.05 -1.60 -6.49
C TYR A 151 -14.74 -3.10 -6.43
N LEU A 152 -15.58 -3.91 -5.76
CA LEU A 152 -15.36 -5.34 -5.66
C LEU A 152 -15.38 -6.00 -7.05
N GLY A 153 -14.31 -6.75 -7.36
CA GLY A 153 -14.09 -7.32 -8.68
C GLY A 153 -13.57 -6.33 -9.73
N ASN A 154 -13.43 -5.05 -9.36
CA ASN A 154 -12.82 -4.01 -10.19
C ASN A 154 -11.63 -3.37 -9.44
N GLY A 155 -10.65 -4.19 -9.09
CA GLY A 155 -9.46 -3.81 -8.34
C GLY A 155 -9.52 -4.25 -6.88
N VAL A 156 -10.63 -4.01 -6.16
CA VAL A 156 -10.80 -4.48 -4.78
C VAL A 156 -11.20 -5.95 -4.75
N CYS A 157 -10.53 -6.75 -3.92
CA CYS A 157 -10.79 -8.18 -3.75
C CYS A 157 -11.27 -8.55 -2.33
N ALA A 158 -10.88 -7.79 -1.31
CA ALA A 158 -11.21 -8.10 0.07
C ALA A 158 -11.25 -6.85 0.96
N ALA A 159 -11.70 -7.04 2.19
CA ALA A 159 -11.61 -6.07 3.27
C ALA A 159 -11.01 -6.72 4.52
N ASP A 160 -10.38 -5.90 5.37
CA ASP A 160 -9.69 -6.33 6.58
C ASP A 160 -9.86 -5.32 7.71
N LEU A 161 -9.48 -5.70 8.92
CA LEU A 161 -9.42 -4.84 10.10
C LEU A 161 -7.99 -4.76 10.61
N ALA A 162 -7.38 -3.60 10.53
CA ALA A 162 -5.99 -3.33 10.88
C ALA A 162 -5.84 -2.29 12.02
N GLY A 163 -4.61 -1.98 12.37
CA GLY A 163 -4.25 -1.05 13.43
C GLY A 163 -3.83 -1.76 14.71
N ALA A 164 -3.21 -0.99 15.64
CA ALA A 164 -2.74 -1.51 16.91
C ALA A 164 -3.88 -2.09 17.74
N GLU A 165 -3.65 -3.24 18.33
CA GLU A 165 -4.49 -3.78 19.41
C GLU A 165 -4.07 -3.16 20.73
N ALA A 166 -5.09 -2.84 21.57
CA ALA A 166 -4.86 -2.26 22.90
C ALA A 166 -4.27 -3.31 23.87
#